data_8b776892144abfb4815402f82b7933f4
#
_entry.id   8b776892144abfb4815402f82b7933f4
#
_cell.length_a   1.000
_cell.length_b   1.000
_cell.length_c   1.000
_cell.angle_alpha   90.00
_cell.angle_beta   90.00
_cell.angle_gamma   90.00
#
_symmetry.space_group_name_H-M   'P 1'
#
loop_
_entity.id
_entity.type
_entity.pdbx_description
1 polymer ?
#
loop_
_entity_poly.entity_id
_entity_poly.type
_entity_poly.pdbx_seq_one_letter_code
_entity_poly.pdbx_strand_id
1 'polypeptide(L)'
;RNGSHKFRFAIDFGTTNTHIEYSVDGSTSSNPFDITEKDMQIQKLHITDDYMINDVFNSDFIPATIGGESLYGYPMRTVISESNNTNWDKAVLAMANVNIPYTYEKSLSLPYNVLHTDLKWSTNTEDKKRASKYIESILLMLRTKVLLNNGDLSKTEIVWFYPASMTQNRFNKFKAEWENTFATLFGAPISNIIAASESVAPYYYHKAKKGATSTVVSVDIGGGTTDVLIVDKGEPKYLTSFRFAANTI
;
A
#
# COMPACT_ATOMS: atom_id res chain seq x y z
N ARG A 1 22.11 0.33 -7.48
CA ARG A 1 23.05 0.93 -6.52
C ARG A 1 22.93 0.14 -5.22
N ASN A 2 24.01 -0.46 -4.78
CA ASN A 2 24.03 -1.24 -3.54
C ASN A 2 24.38 -0.27 -2.41
N GLY A 3 23.38 0.13 -1.65
CA GLY A 3 23.57 0.84 -0.39
C GLY A 3 24.03 -0.11 0.71
N SER A 4 24.15 0.40 1.95
CA SER A 4 24.58 -0.40 3.10
C SER A 4 23.42 -0.90 3.95
N HIS A 5 22.25 -0.21 3.91
CA HIS A 5 21.14 -0.48 4.79
C HIS A 5 20.16 -1.50 4.20
N LYS A 6 19.65 -2.39 5.05
CA LYS A 6 18.59 -3.35 4.72
C LYS A 6 17.25 -2.80 5.21
N PHE A 7 16.35 -2.56 4.28
CA PHE A 7 14.98 -2.14 4.58
C PHE A 7 14.03 -3.34 4.61
N ARG A 8 13.07 -3.28 5.53
CA ARG A 8 11.92 -4.19 5.58
C ARG A 8 10.65 -3.36 5.66
N PHE A 9 9.70 -3.62 4.77
CA PHE A 9 8.39 -2.98 4.74
C PHE A 9 7.28 -3.97 5.04
N ALA A 10 6.26 -3.51 5.75
CA ALA A 10 5.00 -4.22 5.95
C ALA A 10 3.88 -3.36 5.35
N ILE A 11 3.10 -3.91 4.42
CA ILE A 11 2.08 -3.18 3.66
C ILE A 11 0.72 -3.79 3.94
N ASP A 12 -0.10 -3.06 4.67
CA ASP A 12 -1.53 -3.34 4.79
C ASP A 12 -2.25 -2.71 3.60
N PHE A 13 -2.47 -3.51 2.56
CA PHE A 13 -3.22 -3.11 1.38
C PHE A 13 -4.72 -3.29 1.65
N GLY A 14 -5.30 -2.38 2.43
CA GLY A 14 -6.72 -2.41 2.79
C GLY A 14 -7.65 -2.01 1.64
N THR A 15 -8.96 -2.25 1.80
CA THR A 15 -9.98 -1.89 0.80
C THR A 15 -10.14 -0.36 0.69
N THR A 16 -10.08 0.34 1.80
CA THR A 16 -10.30 1.79 1.88
C THR A 16 -9.00 2.55 2.03
N ASN A 17 -8.10 2.05 2.85
CA ASN A 17 -6.83 2.69 3.16
C ASN A 17 -5.69 1.68 3.02
N THR A 18 -4.53 2.19 2.65
CA THR A 18 -3.27 1.44 2.66
C THR A 18 -2.35 2.02 3.71
N HIS A 19 -1.88 1.17 4.63
CA HIS A 19 -0.90 1.54 5.65
C HIS A 19 0.42 0.82 5.40
N ILE A 20 1.53 1.51 5.64
CA ILE A 20 2.87 0.95 5.46
C ILE A 20 3.71 1.27 6.69
N GLU A 21 4.34 0.25 7.23
CA GLU A 21 5.37 0.37 8.27
C GLU A 21 6.72 -0.06 7.70
N TYR A 22 7.80 0.49 8.23
CA TYR A 22 9.13 0.04 7.85
C TYR A 22 10.10 -0.02 9.02
N SER A 23 11.10 -0.87 8.88
CA SER A 23 12.26 -0.96 9.77
C SER A 23 13.55 -1.06 8.96
N VAL A 24 14.67 -0.68 9.57
CA VAL A 24 15.99 -0.68 8.93
C VAL A 24 16.94 -1.52 9.76
N ASP A 25 17.80 -2.30 9.08
CA ASP A 25 18.89 -3.09 9.65
C ASP A 25 18.45 -4.06 10.77
N GLY A 26 17.25 -4.62 10.63
CA GLY A 26 16.73 -5.60 11.58
C GLY A 26 16.23 -4.99 12.89
N SER A 27 16.00 -3.68 12.95
CA SER A 27 15.36 -3.03 14.10
C SER A 27 14.08 -3.75 14.49
N THR A 28 13.85 -3.94 15.79
CA THR A 28 12.62 -4.50 16.33
C THR A 28 11.48 -3.48 16.43
N SER A 29 11.79 -2.20 16.30
CA SER A 29 10.80 -1.12 16.17
C SER A 29 10.58 -0.79 14.71
N SER A 30 9.32 -0.56 14.35
CA SER A 30 8.93 -0.02 13.06
C SER A 30 8.53 1.44 13.17
N ASN A 31 8.56 2.13 12.07
CA ASN A 31 8.04 3.48 11.93
C ASN A 31 6.98 3.48 10.82
N PRO A 32 5.90 4.26 10.94
CA PRO A 32 5.01 4.52 9.82
C PRO A 32 5.81 5.07 8.64
N PHE A 33 5.43 4.65 7.43
CA PHE A 33 6.08 5.16 6.23
C PHE A 33 5.91 6.68 6.15
N ASP A 34 7.01 7.34 5.88
CA ASP A 34 7.07 8.78 5.73
C ASP A 34 7.88 9.17 4.50
N ILE A 35 7.64 10.36 4.00
CA ILE A 35 8.50 11.07 3.07
C ILE A 35 8.89 12.37 3.74
N THR A 36 10.17 12.51 4.03
CA THR A 36 10.74 13.70 4.63
C THR A 36 11.36 14.59 3.54
N GLU A 37 11.82 15.77 3.90
CA GLU A 37 12.54 16.64 2.97
C GLU A 37 13.79 15.97 2.37
N LYS A 38 14.39 15.02 3.09
CA LYS A 38 15.53 14.23 2.58
C LYS A 38 15.13 13.19 1.53
N ASP A 39 13.87 12.75 1.57
CA ASP A 39 13.33 11.70 0.69
C ASP A 39 12.53 12.28 -0.48
N MET A 40 12.63 13.58 -0.70
CA MET A 40 11.84 14.25 -1.73
C MET A 40 11.96 13.53 -3.07
N GLN A 41 10.87 12.93 -3.51
CA GLN A 41 10.85 12.04 -4.68
C GLN A 41 10.49 12.78 -5.95
N ILE A 42 9.48 13.63 -5.89
CA ILE A 42 9.00 14.43 -7.01
C ILE A 42 8.72 15.83 -6.49
N GLN A 43 9.26 16.80 -7.20
CA GLN A 43 8.97 18.20 -6.93
C GLN A 43 8.04 18.73 -7.99
N LYS A 44 7.22 19.67 -7.62
CA LYS A 44 6.51 20.52 -8.53
C LYS A 44 7.53 21.35 -9.32
N LEU A 45 7.71 21.00 -10.59
CA LEU A 45 8.70 21.62 -11.47
C LEU A 45 8.27 23.01 -11.95
N HIS A 46 6.99 23.32 -11.83
CA HIS A 46 6.42 24.56 -12.34
C HIS A 46 5.39 25.13 -11.37
N ILE A 47 5.54 26.38 -11.02
CA ILE A 47 4.55 27.12 -10.25
C ILE A 47 3.80 28.01 -11.23
N THR A 48 2.48 27.93 -11.19
CA THR A 48 1.60 28.77 -12.00
C THR A 48 0.56 29.44 -11.10
N ASP A 49 0.10 30.61 -11.51
CA ASP A 49 -0.99 31.31 -10.84
C ASP A 49 -2.36 30.66 -11.17
N ASP A 50 -2.41 29.74 -12.12
CA ASP A 50 -3.60 28.96 -12.42
C ASP A 50 -3.85 27.94 -11.30
N TYR A 51 -4.82 28.23 -10.43
CA TYR A 51 -5.17 27.37 -9.30
C TYR A 51 -5.70 26.00 -9.75
N MET A 52 -6.35 25.89 -10.91
CA MET A 52 -6.85 24.62 -11.44
C MET A 52 -5.70 23.67 -11.78
N ILE A 53 -4.63 24.20 -12.40
CA ILE A 53 -3.42 23.42 -12.67
C ILE A 53 -2.74 23.04 -11.35
N ASN A 54 -2.72 23.95 -10.37
CA ASN A 54 -2.18 23.67 -9.06
C ASN A 54 -2.95 22.56 -8.33
N ASP A 55 -4.28 22.55 -8.44
CA ASP A 55 -5.12 21.50 -7.85
C ASP A 55 -4.85 20.14 -8.50
N VAL A 56 -4.69 20.07 -9.82
CA VAL A 56 -4.26 18.85 -10.51
C VAL A 56 -2.91 18.38 -10.01
N PHE A 57 -1.92 19.26 -9.89
CA PHE A 57 -0.60 18.90 -9.36
C PHE A 57 -0.67 18.43 -7.91
N ASN A 58 -1.43 19.09 -7.06
CA ASN A 58 -1.57 18.67 -5.68
C ASN A 58 -2.30 17.33 -5.51
N SER A 59 -3.16 16.97 -6.46
CA SER A 59 -3.90 15.69 -6.44
C SER A 59 -3.11 14.55 -7.07
N ASP A 60 -2.27 14.83 -8.07
CA ASP A 60 -1.67 13.83 -8.94
C ASP A 60 -0.17 13.58 -8.68
N PHE A 61 0.49 14.41 -7.90
CA PHE A 61 1.92 14.24 -7.63
C PHE A 61 2.17 13.87 -6.17
N ILE A 62 3.24 13.09 -5.96
CA ILE A 62 3.68 12.76 -4.61
C ILE A 62 4.05 14.05 -3.88
N PRO A 63 3.46 14.32 -2.71
CA PRO A 63 3.85 15.46 -1.89
C PRO A 63 5.32 15.40 -1.51
N ALA A 64 5.93 16.55 -1.31
CA ALA A 64 7.31 16.64 -0.85
C ALA A 64 7.51 15.98 0.51
N THR A 65 6.49 16.01 1.36
CA THR A 65 6.48 15.37 2.67
C THR A 65 5.17 14.62 2.89
N ILE A 66 5.24 13.44 3.52
CA ILE A 66 4.09 12.60 3.91
C ILE A 66 4.34 12.10 5.32
N GLY A 67 3.30 12.05 6.14
CA GLY A 67 3.38 11.59 7.53
C GLY A 67 3.93 12.67 8.48
N GLY A 68 4.09 12.32 9.77
CA GLY A 68 4.50 13.28 10.79
C GLY A 68 3.54 14.46 10.91
N GLU A 69 4.07 15.67 10.90
CA GLU A 69 3.30 16.93 10.97
C GLU A 69 2.89 17.49 9.59
N SER A 70 3.10 16.71 8.52
CA SER A 70 2.74 17.16 7.17
C SER A 70 1.22 17.22 6.97
N LEU A 71 0.78 17.98 5.98
CA LEU A 71 -0.62 18.05 5.56
C LEU A 71 -1.16 16.68 5.12
N TYR A 72 -0.29 15.79 4.65
CA TYR A 72 -0.62 14.49 4.09
C TYR A 72 -0.30 13.39 5.10
N GLY A 73 -1.32 12.99 5.85
CA GLY A 73 -1.20 11.95 6.87
C GLY A 73 -1.10 10.53 6.31
N TYR A 74 -0.85 9.60 7.21
CA TYR A 74 -0.90 8.17 6.95
C TYR A 74 -1.92 7.51 7.88
N PRO A 75 -2.70 6.51 7.45
CA PRO A 75 -2.67 5.79 6.18
C PRO A 75 -3.19 6.59 4.98
N MET A 76 -2.68 6.30 3.79
CA MET A 76 -3.20 6.87 2.56
C MET A 76 -4.43 6.11 2.06
N ARG A 77 -5.24 6.76 1.22
CA ARG A 77 -6.41 6.12 0.61
C ARG A 77 -6.00 5.08 -0.43
N THR A 78 -6.69 3.93 -0.47
CA THR A 78 -6.58 2.94 -1.54
C THR A 78 -7.42 3.39 -2.73
N VAL A 79 -6.94 4.41 -3.41
CA VAL A 79 -7.60 5.07 -4.55
C VAL A 79 -6.55 5.35 -5.63
N ILE A 80 -6.95 5.24 -6.88
CA ILE A 80 -6.14 5.71 -8.00
C ILE A 80 -6.90 6.81 -8.76
N SER A 81 -6.17 7.85 -9.12
CA SER A 81 -6.62 8.93 -9.99
C SER A 81 -6.13 8.67 -11.40
N GLU A 82 -6.99 8.79 -12.39
CA GLU A 82 -6.60 8.73 -13.79
C GLU A 82 -7.19 9.92 -14.55
N SER A 83 -6.46 10.42 -15.55
CA SER A 83 -6.96 11.43 -16.45
C SER A 83 -8.13 10.88 -17.27
N ASN A 84 -9.15 11.71 -17.54
CA ASN A 84 -10.26 11.38 -18.43
C ASN A 84 -9.82 10.91 -19.84
N ASN A 85 -8.59 11.22 -20.24
CA ASN A 85 -8.01 10.85 -21.53
C ASN A 85 -7.10 9.61 -21.46
N THR A 86 -7.03 8.92 -20.31
CA THR A 86 -6.19 7.73 -20.17
C THR A 86 -6.67 6.62 -21.08
N ASN A 87 -5.81 6.15 -21.95
CA ASN A 87 -6.10 5.07 -22.89
C ASN A 87 -5.36 3.79 -22.44
N TRP A 88 -6.11 2.85 -21.89
CA TRP A 88 -5.62 1.58 -21.39
C TRP A 88 -5.19 0.56 -22.45
N ASP A 89 -5.42 0.87 -23.74
CA ASP A 89 -4.87 0.09 -24.87
C ASP A 89 -3.43 0.50 -25.19
N LYS A 90 -2.95 1.57 -24.59
CA LYS A 90 -1.56 2.04 -24.67
C LYS A 90 -0.82 1.78 -23.37
N ALA A 91 0.48 2.03 -23.38
CA ALA A 91 1.28 1.98 -22.16
C ALA A 91 0.84 3.07 -21.17
N VAL A 92 0.28 2.66 -20.05
CA VAL A 92 -0.07 3.54 -18.93
C VAL A 92 1.02 3.43 -17.87
N LEU A 93 1.57 4.57 -17.48
CA LEU A 93 2.66 4.65 -16.51
C LEU A 93 2.13 5.05 -15.14
N ALA A 94 2.51 4.31 -14.12
CA ALA A 94 2.28 4.66 -12.74
C ALA A 94 3.02 5.97 -12.40
N MET A 95 2.41 6.81 -11.59
CA MET A 95 2.92 8.12 -11.16
C MET A 95 3.13 9.12 -12.31
N ALA A 96 2.43 8.88 -13.44
CA ALA A 96 2.44 9.77 -14.60
C ALA A 96 1.05 9.89 -15.25
N ASN A 97 0.54 8.82 -15.88
CA ASN A 97 -0.82 8.81 -16.44
C ASN A 97 -1.87 8.53 -15.37
N VAL A 98 -1.49 7.81 -14.31
CA VAL A 98 -2.31 7.46 -13.16
C VAL A 98 -1.50 7.66 -11.89
N ASN A 99 -2.16 8.15 -10.84
CA ASN A 99 -1.51 8.53 -9.57
C ASN A 99 -2.37 8.19 -8.36
N ILE A 100 -1.76 8.21 -7.18
CA ILE A 100 -2.46 8.14 -5.89
C ILE A 100 -2.85 9.57 -5.49
N PRO A 101 -4.14 9.89 -5.32
CA PRO A 101 -4.56 11.22 -4.90
C PRO A 101 -4.38 11.38 -3.38
N TYR A 102 -3.33 12.06 -2.97
CA TYR A 102 -2.97 12.24 -1.55
C TYR A 102 -3.94 13.15 -0.80
N THR A 103 -4.63 14.04 -1.51
CA THR A 103 -5.65 14.95 -0.96
C THR A 103 -7.06 14.42 -1.14
N TYR A 104 -7.22 13.12 -1.48
CA TYR A 104 -8.53 12.56 -1.73
C TYR A 104 -9.45 12.66 -0.51
N GLU A 105 -10.56 13.35 -0.72
CA GLU A 105 -11.75 13.27 0.10
C GLU A 105 -12.92 12.75 -0.74
N LYS A 106 -13.82 11.97 -0.13
CA LYS A 106 -14.93 11.32 -0.84
C LYS A 106 -15.87 12.30 -1.58
N SER A 107 -15.87 13.56 -1.15
CA SER A 107 -16.65 14.65 -1.75
C SER A 107 -15.91 15.41 -2.85
N LEU A 108 -14.63 15.15 -3.06
CA LEU A 108 -13.82 15.89 -4.01
C LEU A 108 -14.14 15.44 -5.44
N SER A 109 -14.63 16.36 -6.26
CA SER A 109 -14.78 16.18 -7.71
C SER A 109 -13.62 16.87 -8.41
N LEU A 110 -12.78 16.09 -9.06
CA LEU A 110 -11.68 16.62 -9.85
C LEU A 110 -12.14 16.82 -11.30
N PRO A 111 -12.01 18.02 -11.88
CA PRO A 111 -12.59 18.32 -13.21
C PRO A 111 -11.95 17.54 -14.35
N TYR A 112 -10.70 17.09 -14.19
CA TYR A 112 -9.94 16.43 -15.25
C TYR A 112 -9.61 14.96 -14.97
N ASN A 113 -9.88 14.49 -13.78
CA ASN A 113 -9.49 13.16 -13.33
C ASN A 113 -10.69 12.38 -12.83
N VAL A 114 -10.66 11.08 -13.03
CA VAL A 114 -11.60 10.12 -12.44
C VAL A 114 -10.90 9.36 -11.32
N LEU A 115 -11.60 9.23 -10.20
CA LEU A 115 -11.12 8.52 -9.03
C LEU A 115 -11.74 7.13 -8.99
N HIS A 116 -10.90 6.12 -8.86
CA HIS A 116 -11.32 4.72 -8.77
C HIS A 116 -10.96 4.14 -7.42
N THR A 117 -11.97 3.67 -6.72
CA THR A 117 -11.91 2.98 -5.42
C THR A 117 -12.12 1.48 -5.59
N ASP A 118 -12.17 0.73 -4.49
CA ASP A 118 -12.43 -0.72 -4.48
C ASP A 118 -11.45 -1.56 -5.32
N LEU A 119 -10.22 -1.07 -5.46
CA LEU A 119 -9.16 -1.68 -6.29
C LEU A 119 -8.90 -3.15 -5.92
N LYS A 120 -9.05 -3.49 -4.64
CA LYS A 120 -8.82 -4.84 -4.11
C LYS A 120 -9.88 -5.85 -4.57
N TRP A 121 -11.14 -5.40 -4.79
CA TRP A 121 -12.28 -6.30 -4.97
C TRP A 121 -12.94 -6.23 -6.34
N SER A 122 -12.70 -5.21 -7.12
CA SER A 122 -13.30 -5.08 -8.44
C SER A 122 -12.90 -6.24 -9.36
N THR A 123 -13.86 -6.67 -10.17
CA THR A 123 -13.69 -7.76 -11.16
C THR A 123 -13.52 -7.26 -12.57
N ASN A 124 -13.74 -5.98 -12.80
CA ASN A 124 -13.57 -5.33 -14.09
C ASN A 124 -12.11 -5.44 -14.57
N THR A 125 -11.91 -5.60 -15.87
CA THR A 125 -10.58 -5.77 -16.46
C THR A 125 -9.72 -4.52 -16.34
N GLU A 126 -10.31 -3.33 -16.50
CA GLU A 126 -9.60 -2.07 -16.32
C GLU A 126 -9.21 -1.82 -14.87
N ASP A 127 -10.10 -2.14 -13.92
CA ASP A 127 -9.79 -2.00 -12.50
C ASP A 127 -8.66 -2.91 -12.04
N LYS A 128 -8.49 -4.07 -12.69
CA LYS A 128 -7.31 -4.92 -12.45
C LYS A 128 -6.03 -4.22 -12.91
N LYS A 129 -6.06 -3.54 -14.06
CA LYS A 129 -4.95 -2.72 -14.53
C LYS A 129 -4.68 -1.54 -13.58
N ARG A 130 -5.75 -0.90 -13.06
CA ARG A 130 -5.65 0.17 -12.04
C ARG A 130 -5.02 -0.33 -10.75
N ALA A 131 -5.46 -1.49 -10.25
CA ALA A 131 -4.87 -2.11 -9.06
C ALA A 131 -3.38 -2.42 -9.25
N SER A 132 -2.99 -2.93 -10.43
CA SER A 132 -1.59 -3.14 -10.80
C SER A 132 -0.80 -1.83 -10.75
N LYS A 133 -1.33 -0.74 -11.29
CA LYS A 133 -0.66 0.57 -11.26
C LYS A 133 -0.62 1.20 -9.86
N TYR A 134 -1.60 0.92 -9.02
CA TYR A 134 -1.56 1.31 -7.61
C TYR A 134 -0.41 0.60 -6.87
N ILE A 135 -0.27 -0.72 -7.06
CA ILE A 135 0.84 -1.51 -6.52
C ILE A 135 2.19 -1.00 -7.03
N GLU A 136 2.29 -0.74 -8.33
CA GLU A 136 3.50 -0.17 -8.94
C GLU A 136 3.85 1.19 -8.32
N SER A 137 2.88 2.07 -8.11
CA SER A 137 3.09 3.38 -7.48
C SER A 137 3.62 3.25 -6.06
N ILE A 138 3.02 2.36 -5.24
CA ILE A 138 3.53 2.06 -3.90
C ILE A 138 4.98 1.60 -3.96
N LEU A 139 5.26 0.58 -4.77
CA LEU A 139 6.60 0.01 -4.86
C LEU A 139 7.64 1.01 -5.38
N LEU A 140 7.26 1.92 -6.27
CA LEU A 140 8.12 3.03 -6.70
C LEU A 140 8.46 3.98 -5.54
N MET A 141 7.50 4.32 -4.69
CA MET A 141 7.74 5.15 -3.49
C MET A 141 8.72 4.46 -2.54
N LEU A 142 8.48 3.18 -2.24
CA LEU A 142 9.36 2.40 -1.37
C LEU A 142 10.76 2.28 -1.94
N ARG A 143 10.88 2.00 -3.23
CA ARG A 143 12.15 1.95 -3.94
C ARG A 143 12.92 3.26 -3.81
N THR A 144 12.24 4.38 -3.98
CA THR A 144 12.87 5.70 -3.87
C THR A 144 13.32 5.97 -2.43
N LYS A 145 12.49 5.63 -1.43
CA LYS A 145 12.88 5.71 0.00
C LYS A 145 14.15 4.93 0.28
N VAL A 146 14.25 3.68 -0.18
CA VAL A 146 15.45 2.84 -0.02
C VAL A 146 16.68 3.52 -0.64
N LEU A 147 16.56 3.99 -1.89
CA LEU A 147 17.68 4.59 -2.62
C LEU A 147 18.18 5.90 -1.98
N LEU A 148 17.27 6.76 -1.54
CA LEU A 148 17.61 8.05 -0.94
C LEU A 148 18.22 7.89 0.46
N ASN A 149 17.93 6.79 1.14
CA ASN A 149 18.47 6.47 2.46
C ASN A 149 19.59 5.43 2.43
N ASN A 150 20.39 5.40 1.37
CA ASN A 150 21.53 4.50 1.23
C ASN A 150 21.19 3.01 1.45
N GLY A 151 19.98 2.61 1.08
CA GLY A 151 19.53 1.23 1.17
C GLY A 151 19.99 0.37 0.00
N ASP A 152 20.03 -0.93 0.22
CA ASP A 152 20.32 -1.95 -0.78
C ASP A 152 18.99 -2.54 -1.29
N LEU A 153 18.66 -2.24 -2.54
CA LEU A 153 17.44 -2.75 -3.15
C LEU A 153 17.40 -4.28 -3.18
N SER A 154 18.53 -4.92 -3.44
CA SER A 154 18.60 -6.39 -3.54
C SER A 154 18.37 -7.10 -2.20
N LYS A 155 18.55 -6.40 -1.09
CA LYS A 155 18.33 -6.90 0.28
C LYS A 155 17.02 -6.44 0.89
N THR A 156 16.27 -5.59 0.19
CA THR A 156 14.97 -5.10 0.67
C THR A 156 13.98 -6.24 0.78
N GLU A 157 13.26 -6.29 1.88
CA GLU A 157 12.20 -7.26 2.14
C GLU A 157 10.84 -6.56 2.23
N ILE A 158 9.80 -7.20 1.68
CA ILE A 158 8.42 -6.70 1.75
C ILE A 158 7.51 -7.82 2.24
N VAL A 159 6.65 -7.49 3.21
CA VAL A 159 5.49 -8.30 3.57
C VAL A 159 4.24 -7.52 3.21
N TRP A 160 3.36 -8.09 2.41
CA TRP A 160 2.06 -7.50 2.10
C TRP A 160 0.94 -8.39 2.61
N PHE A 161 -0.17 -7.79 3.06
CA PHE A 161 -1.26 -8.52 3.68
C PHE A 161 -2.45 -8.67 2.75
N TYR A 162 -3.11 -9.84 2.85
CA TYR A 162 -4.32 -10.17 2.10
C TYR A 162 -5.40 -10.75 3.00
N PRO A 163 -6.70 -10.49 2.74
CA PRO A 163 -7.78 -11.05 3.51
C PRO A 163 -7.99 -12.54 3.22
N ALA A 164 -8.28 -13.32 4.25
CA ALA A 164 -8.52 -14.76 4.12
C ALA A 164 -9.77 -15.09 3.26
N SER A 165 -10.69 -14.13 3.11
CA SER A 165 -11.88 -14.25 2.23
C SER A 165 -11.55 -14.10 0.72
N MET A 166 -10.32 -13.77 0.37
CA MET A 166 -9.93 -13.65 -1.03
C MET A 166 -9.90 -15.03 -1.70
N THR A 167 -10.59 -15.16 -2.84
CA THR A 167 -10.55 -16.43 -3.59
C THR A 167 -9.15 -16.75 -4.06
N GLN A 168 -8.80 -18.04 -4.15
CA GLN A 168 -7.47 -18.50 -4.55
C GLN A 168 -7.03 -17.92 -5.91
N ASN A 169 -7.94 -17.82 -6.87
CA ASN A 169 -7.62 -17.27 -8.19
C ASN A 169 -7.25 -15.77 -8.09
N ARG A 170 -7.97 -15.00 -7.28
CA ARG A 170 -7.67 -13.59 -7.05
C ARG A 170 -6.35 -13.43 -6.31
N PHE A 171 -6.16 -14.18 -5.25
CA PHE A 171 -4.90 -14.20 -4.49
C PHE A 171 -3.70 -14.47 -5.40
N ASN A 172 -3.77 -15.53 -6.23
CA ASN A 172 -2.67 -15.87 -7.14
C ASN A 172 -2.35 -14.72 -8.12
N LYS A 173 -3.37 -14.00 -8.62
CA LYS A 173 -3.16 -12.84 -9.50
C LYS A 173 -2.51 -11.68 -8.78
N PHE A 174 -2.99 -11.33 -7.60
CA PHE A 174 -2.37 -10.28 -6.79
C PHE A 174 -0.95 -10.64 -6.39
N LYS A 175 -0.74 -11.88 -5.96
CA LYS A 175 0.59 -12.37 -5.61
C LYS A 175 1.56 -12.24 -6.79
N ALA A 176 1.16 -12.69 -7.98
CA ALA A 176 1.98 -12.54 -9.18
C ALA A 176 2.28 -11.07 -9.52
N GLU A 177 1.30 -10.18 -9.36
CA GLU A 177 1.48 -8.76 -9.58
C GLU A 177 2.51 -8.14 -8.63
N TRP A 178 2.39 -8.41 -7.32
CA TRP A 178 3.34 -7.96 -6.32
C TRP A 178 4.75 -8.49 -6.59
N GLU A 179 4.89 -9.78 -6.86
CA GLU A 179 6.17 -10.45 -7.12
C GLU A 179 6.86 -9.93 -8.38
N ASN A 180 6.13 -9.83 -9.49
CA ASN A 180 6.69 -9.37 -10.77
C ASN A 180 7.10 -7.90 -10.72
N THR A 181 6.26 -7.05 -10.14
CA THR A 181 6.56 -5.61 -10.01
C THR A 181 7.73 -5.39 -9.06
N PHE A 182 7.77 -6.10 -7.94
CA PHE A 182 8.89 -6.04 -7.01
C PHE A 182 10.20 -6.49 -7.69
N ALA A 183 10.21 -7.65 -8.34
CA ALA A 183 11.40 -8.14 -9.03
C ALA A 183 11.91 -7.16 -10.08
N THR A 184 10.99 -6.54 -10.83
CA THR A 184 11.32 -5.54 -11.87
C THR A 184 11.91 -4.27 -11.27
N LEU A 185 11.30 -3.73 -10.21
CA LEU A 185 11.69 -2.43 -9.65
C LEU A 185 12.89 -2.51 -8.71
N PHE A 186 13.04 -3.60 -7.97
CA PHE A 186 14.10 -3.75 -6.97
C PHE A 186 15.28 -4.56 -7.48
N GLY A 187 15.09 -5.41 -8.49
CA GLY A 187 16.13 -6.37 -8.92
C GLY A 187 16.48 -7.36 -7.82
N ALA A 188 15.54 -7.62 -6.90
CA ALA A 188 15.71 -8.50 -5.75
C ALA A 188 15.04 -9.86 -6.01
N PRO A 189 15.47 -10.92 -5.30
CA PRO A 189 14.81 -12.22 -5.39
C PRO A 189 13.35 -12.14 -4.95
N ILE A 190 12.46 -12.85 -5.62
CA ILE A 190 11.03 -12.93 -5.24
C ILE A 190 10.80 -13.53 -3.85
N SER A 191 11.78 -14.26 -3.30
CA SER A 191 11.75 -14.73 -1.91
C SER A 191 11.77 -13.60 -0.88
N ASN A 192 12.15 -12.39 -1.28
CA ASN A 192 12.17 -11.23 -0.42
C ASN A 192 10.80 -10.54 -0.32
N ILE A 193 9.82 -10.94 -1.12
CA ILE A 193 8.44 -10.47 -0.99
C ILE A 193 7.52 -11.61 -0.56
N ILE A 194 6.78 -11.40 0.52
CA ILE A 194 5.98 -12.42 1.18
C ILE A 194 4.54 -11.93 1.32
N ALA A 195 3.59 -12.79 0.96
CA ALA A 195 2.18 -12.57 1.25
C ALA A 195 1.83 -13.16 2.62
N ALA A 196 1.15 -12.41 3.47
CA ALA A 196 0.66 -12.85 4.77
C ALA A 196 -0.84 -12.56 4.91
N SER A 197 -1.55 -13.37 5.70
CA SER A 197 -2.97 -13.10 5.97
C SER A 197 -3.14 -11.92 6.90
N GLU A 198 -4.05 -11.00 6.59
CA GLU A 198 -4.44 -9.87 7.45
C GLU A 198 -4.87 -10.36 8.84
N SER A 199 -5.60 -11.47 8.90
CA SER A 199 -6.17 -12.00 10.14
C SER A 199 -5.13 -12.39 11.19
N VAL A 200 -3.89 -12.69 10.80
CA VAL A 200 -2.83 -13.08 11.76
C VAL A 200 -2.03 -11.90 12.29
N ALA A 201 -2.06 -10.75 11.63
CA ALA A 201 -1.26 -9.58 12.01
C ALA A 201 -1.57 -9.06 13.42
N PRO A 202 -2.85 -8.87 13.83
CA PRO A 202 -3.19 -8.41 15.17
C PRO A 202 -2.73 -9.38 16.27
N TYR A 203 -2.77 -10.68 16.00
CA TYR A 203 -2.29 -11.69 16.94
C TYR A 203 -0.78 -11.59 17.15
N TYR A 204 0.01 -11.49 16.08
CA TYR A 204 1.47 -11.34 16.22
C TYR A 204 1.84 -10.04 16.94
N TYR A 205 1.14 -8.96 16.70
CA TYR A 205 1.31 -7.72 17.43
C TYR A 205 1.02 -7.90 18.92
N HIS A 206 -0.12 -8.51 19.27
CA HIS A 206 -0.50 -8.81 20.66
C HIS A 206 0.55 -9.68 21.34
N LYS A 207 0.99 -10.76 20.67
CA LYS A 207 2.02 -11.68 21.19
C LYS A 207 3.34 -10.96 21.46
N ALA A 208 3.75 -10.05 20.58
CA ALA A 208 4.97 -9.27 20.77
C ALA A 208 4.87 -8.29 21.95
N LYS A 209 3.69 -7.73 22.23
CA LYS A 209 3.48 -6.75 23.31
C LYS A 209 3.17 -7.38 24.67
N LYS A 210 2.42 -8.45 24.70
CA LYS A 210 1.87 -9.06 25.94
C LYS A 210 2.45 -10.44 26.25
N GLY A 211 3.21 -11.03 25.34
CA GLY A 211 3.67 -12.41 25.44
C GLY A 211 2.63 -13.43 25.00
N ALA A 212 2.99 -14.72 25.11
CA ALA A 212 2.09 -15.80 24.73
C ALA A 212 0.96 -15.93 25.77
N THR A 213 -0.27 -15.91 25.29
CA THR A 213 -1.49 -16.17 26.08
C THR A 213 -2.08 -17.53 25.71
N SER A 214 -2.83 -18.15 26.61
CA SER A 214 -3.39 -19.49 26.40
C SER A 214 -4.39 -19.53 25.25
N THR A 215 -5.28 -18.55 25.17
CA THR A 215 -6.30 -18.45 24.14
C THR A 215 -6.54 -16.98 23.80
N VAL A 216 -6.59 -16.67 22.50
CA VAL A 216 -6.84 -15.31 21.97
C VAL A 216 -7.89 -15.39 20.88
N VAL A 217 -8.86 -14.50 20.95
CA VAL A 217 -9.76 -14.21 19.83
C VAL A 217 -9.42 -12.83 19.33
N SER A 218 -9.03 -12.75 18.06
CA SER A 218 -8.77 -11.50 17.34
C SER A 218 -9.90 -11.25 16.36
N VAL A 219 -10.47 -10.03 16.41
CA VAL A 219 -11.48 -9.58 15.45
C VAL A 219 -10.97 -8.28 14.84
N ASP A 220 -10.80 -8.29 13.52
CA ASP A 220 -10.38 -7.13 12.74
C ASP A 220 -11.53 -6.71 11.82
N ILE A 221 -12.06 -5.50 12.03
CA ILE A 221 -13.17 -4.94 11.25
C ILE A 221 -12.60 -3.86 10.33
N GLY A 222 -12.30 -4.24 9.10
CA GLY A 222 -11.80 -3.34 8.08
C GLY A 222 -12.91 -2.58 7.33
N GLY A 223 -12.55 -1.94 6.22
CA GLY A 223 -13.51 -1.27 5.34
C GLY A 223 -14.35 -2.24 4.50
N GLY A 224 -13.79 -3.36 4.06
CA GLY A 224 -14.44 -4.32 3.15
C GLY A 224 -14.64 -5.72 3.71
N THR A 225 -13.89 -6.10 4.75
CA THR A 225 -13.92 -7.43 5.37
C THR A 225 -13.88 -7.33 6.88
N THR A 226 -14.45 -8.35 7.54
CA THR A 226 -14.23 -8.63 8.95
C THR A 226 -13.50 -9.96 9.05
N ASP A 227 -12.36 -9.95 9.71
CA ASP A 227 -11.49 -11.10 9.89
C ASP A 227 -11.50 -11.55 11.35
N VAL A 228 -11.68 -12.86 11.57
CA VAL A 228 -11.71 -13.46 12.91
C VAL A 228 -10.68 -14.57 12.98
N LEU A 229 -9.80 -14.48 13.96
CA LEU A 229 -8.80 -15.50 14.25
C LEU A 229 -8.97 -15.99 15.71
N ILE A 230 -9.01 -17.29 15.88
CA ILE A 230 -8.94 -17.94 17.20
C ILE A 230 -7.60 -18.67 17.30
N VAL A 231 -6.82 -18.28 18.30
CA VAL A 231 -5.55 -18.90 18.66
C VAL A 231 -5.71 -19.61 19.99
N ASP A 232 -5.31 -20.85 20.07
CA ASP A 232 -5.24 -21.60 21.33
C ASP A 232 -3.84 -22.17 21.54
N LYS A 233 -3.31 -21.97 22.74
CA LYS A 233 -1.94 -22.38 23.14
C LYS A 233 -0.86 -21.89 22.16
N GLY A 234 -1.05 -20.69 21.62
CA GLY A 234 -0.10 -20.09 20.68
C GLY A 234 -0.21 -20.55 19.23
N GLU A 235 -1.16 -21.43 18.93
CA GLU A 235 -1.40 -22.00 17.59
C GLU A 235 -2.72 -21.48 17.01
N PRO A 236 -2.74 -20.96 15.77
CA PRO A 236 -3.99 -20.65 15.05
C PRO A 236 -4.85 -21.92 14.90
N LYS A 237 -6.07 -21.87 15.40
CA LYS A 237 -7.03 -22.98 15.31
C LYS A 237 -8.13 -22.75 14.30
N TYR A 238 -8.67 -21.54 14.27
CA TYR A 238 -9.76 -21.16 13.36
C TYR A 238 -9.47 -19.81 12.78
N LEU A 239 -9.65 -19.70 11.48
CA LEU A 239 -9.54 -18.48 10.71
C LEU A 239 -10.78 -18.36 9.82
N THR A 240 -11.46 -17.25 9.90
CA THR A 240 -12.56 -16.93 9.00
C THR A 240 -12.53 -15.45 8.62
N SER A 241 -13.03 -15.17 7.44
CA SER A 241 -13.16 -13.81 6.92
C SER A 241 -14.46 -13.72 6.13
N PHE A 242 -15.17 -12.63 6.28
CA PHE A 242 -16.42 -12.40 5.57
C PHE A 242 -16.55 -10.94 5.13
N ARG A 243 -17.28 -10.75 4.02
CA ARG A 243 -17.47 -9.44 3.40
C ARG A 243 -18.65 -8.67 4.03
N PHE A 244 -18.52 -8.39 5.32
CA PHE A 244 -19.40 -7.50 6.06
C PHE A 244 -18.51 -6.66 6.97
N ALA A 245 -18.48 -5.35 6.77
CA ALA A 245 -17.51 -4.48 7.39
C ALA A 245 -18.01 -3.03 7.42
N ALA A 246 -17.19 -2.09 7.88
CA ALA A 246 -17.57 -0.71 8.11
C ALA A 246 -18.21 0.00 6.90
N ASN A 247 -17.85 -0.35 5.67
CA ASN A 247 -18.46 0.23 4.46
C ASN A 247 -19.86 -0.33 4.14
N THR A 248 -20.35 -1.32 4.90
CA THR A 248 -21.68 -1.96 4.69
C THR A 248 -22.71 -1.41 5.68
N ILE A 249 -22.26 -0.68 6.67
CA ILE A 249 -23.07 0.03 7.69
C ILE A 249 -23.23 1.48 7.26
#